data_958d81ac1856105f2779fd9ac3397e7d
#
_entry.id   958d81ac1856105f2779fd9ac3397e7d
#
_cell.length_a   1.000
_cell.length_b   1.000
_cell.length_c   1.000
_cell.angle_alpha   90.00
_cell.angle_beta   90.00
_cell.angle_gamma   90.00
#
_symmetry.space_group_name_H-M   'P 1'
#
loop_
_entity.id
_entity.type
_entity.pdbx_description
1 polymer ?
#
loop_
_entity_poly.entity_id
_entity_poly.type
_entity_poly.pdbx_seq_one_letter_code
_entity_poly.pdbx_strand_id
1 'polypeptide(L)'
;MNKERVNIRAGYSISLLVIITLLMSPFVLLAQVPETPQHEDVLPDADPLKVDRFNVEFLIVEGMHFLSIENPSKALDSFMKAHQIMPDNAAINFKIAKILKDSEDTDQALFYISKATEKEKDNYYYQVLKAEILTDKGDLSNAISTYEDLYEFSDDAPDDYLLELAALYLYNGKPDMALKTYDRIENRLGILEEVSTQKQKIYLKQNKLKEAIAEGKNLVEAYPKIGEYAVSVSQILVSNDKKEEAIEYLKEYLDEHPNQAVAEMELAKLYRQTNEIELALDYFEKAFSSEEIQLEDKLNNFVALIQKLSKDEDLSRLKNLGRSILEVHSTDANAFAANGDLYFALKEKDSAKFFYKKAVDINGNNLQLWQNLLSLEMENKNYQKVIDYADEAISFFPNQPVLYLYAGSAHFSLKNFKNAIMFWEQGKSIVYGNDRLKSTFAAQLADAYHASKQYQKAFKTYEEAIKANPTNYFAINNYAYYLSLKKQNLERAKELSTRMVEANPDNATFLDTHAWVLFQKEEYQEALKYLEKAVQNQSSATIIEHYADALYKTGQKEKALEQWKKAKLMGGASDLIDKKISEKKYYDASI
;
A
#
# COMPACT_ATOMS: atom_id res chain seq x y z
N MET A 1 -26.20 24.35 6.26
CA MET A 1 -27.28 23.37 6.48
C MET A 1 -27.55 22.64 5.15
N ASN A 2 -26.77 21.62 4.87
CA ASN A 2 -26.98 20.70 3.72
C ASN A 2 -27.31 19.34 4.32
N LYS A 3 -28.52 18.87 4.06
CA LYS A 3 -28.95 17.51 4.38
C LYS A 3 -28.32 16.56 3.35
N GLU A 4 -27.27 15.90 3.70
CA GLU A 4 -26.81 14.71 2.97
C GLU A 4 -27.80 13.57 3.23
N ARG A 5 -28.48 13.16 2.17
CA ARG A 5 -29.25 11.90 2.14
C ARG A 5 -28.24 10.76 2.16
N VAL A 6 -28.13 10.08 3.26
CA VAL A 6 -27.40 8.82 3.36
C VAL A 6 -28.22 7.78 2.62
N ASN A 7 -27.73 7.38 1.45
CA ASN A 7 -28.25 6.26 0.67
C ASN A 7 -27.86 4.96 1.40
N ILE A 8 -28.79 4.38 2.16
CA ILE A 8 -28.67 3.03 2.69
C ILE A 8 -29.07 2.05 1.57
N ARG A 9 -28.17 1.84 0.62
CA ARG A 9 -28.15 0.67 -0.26
C ARG A 9 -26.81 -0.03 -0.05
N ALA A 10 -26.66 -0.72 1.06
CA ALA A 10 -25.69 -1.78 1.19
C ALA A 10 -26.39 -3.06 0.71
N GLY A 11 -26.29 -3.34 -0.57
CA GLY A 11 -26.73 -4.62 -1.12
C GLY A 11 -25.85 -5.74 -0.60
N TYR A 12 -26.35 -6.55 0.28
CA TYR A 12 -25.77 -7.84 0.58
C TYR A 12 -26.39 -8.87 -0.37
N SER A 13 -25.75 -9.04 -1.52
CA SER A 13 -25.97 -10.18 -2.39
C SER A 13 -24.97 -11.26 -1.97
N ILE A 14 -25.37 -12.12 -1.07
CA ILE A 14 -24.67 -13.40 -0.84
C ILE A 14 -25.21 -14.37 -1.89
N SER A 15 -24.49 -14.50 -2.99
CA SER A 15 -24.69 -15.56 -3.98
C SER A 15 -24.16 -16.87 -3.41
N LEU A 16 -25.05 -17.64 -2.79
CA LEU A 16 -24.77 -19.05 -2.54
C LEU A 16 -24.97 -19.81 -3.85
N LEU A 17 -23.93 -19.96 -4.64
CA LEU A 17 -23.91 -20.74 -5.87
C LEU A 17 -23.72 -22.22 -5.49
N VAL A 18 -24.80 -22.93 -5.22
CA VAL A 18 -24.78 -24.40 -5.20
C VAL A 18 -24.90 -24.87 -6.64
N ILE A 19 -23.78 -25.30 -7.22
CA ILE A 19 -23.75 -25.99 -8.51
C ILE A 19 -24.30 -27.42 -8.29
N ILE A 20 -25.57 -27.63 -8.65
CA ILE A 20 -26.09 -28.97 -8.90
C ILE A 20 -26.14 -29.15 -10.41
N THR A 21 -25.10 -29.80 -10.95
CA THR A 21 -25.10 -30.34 -12.30
C THR A 21 -26.01 -31.58 -12.31
N LEU A 22 -27.25 -31.43 -12.75
CA LEU A 22 -28.09 -32.55 -13.15
C LEU A 22 -28.22 -32.50 -14.68
N LEU A 23 -27.60 -33.48 -15.31
CA LEU A 23 -27.81 -33.90 -16.69
C LEU A 23 -29.30 -34.14 -16.93
N MET A 24 -29.95 -33.27 -17.69
CA MET A 24 -31.24 -33.57 -18.31
C MET A 24 -31.11 -33.36 -19.81
N SER A 25 -31.15 -34.45 -20.53
CA SER A 25 -31.28 -34.49 -21.98
C SER A 25 -32.57 -33.80 -22.45
N PRO A 26 -32.54 -33.16 -23.64
CA PRO A 26 -33.73 -32.51 -24.15
C PRO A 26 -34.68 -33.52 -24.77
N PHE A 27 -35.75 -33.88 -24.03
CA PHE A 27 -36.94 -34.44 -24.65
C PHE A 27 -37.77 -33.26 -25.17
N VAL A 28 -37.65 -33.03 -26.46
CA VAL A 28 -38.58 -32.16 -27.21
C VAL A 28 -39.88 -32.94 -27.34
N LEU A 29 -40.83 -32.69 -26.43
CA LEU A 29 -42.22 -33.08 -26.64
C LEU A 29 -42.87 -31.97 -27.44
N LEU A 30 -43.01 -32.19 -28.77
CA LEU A 30 -43.90 -31.44 -29.62
C LEU A 30 -45.34 -31.68 -29.14
N ALA A 31 -45.83 -30.81 -28.27
CA ALA A 31 -47.29 -30.74 -28.04
C ALA A 31 -47.90 -30.07 -29.26
N GLN A 32 -48.57 -30.87 -30.08
CA GLN A 32 -49.48 -30.40 -31.11
C GLN A 32 -50.53 -29.50 -30.46
N VAL A 33 -50.58 -28.25 -30.90
CA VAL A 33 -51.67 -27.33 -30.60
C VAL A 33 -52.93 -27.92 -31.23
N PRO A 34 -53.99 -28.24 -30.47
CA PRO A 34 -55.25 -28.68 -31.05
C PRO A 34 -55.86 -27.45 -31.77
N GLU A 35 -56.20 -27.66 -33.02
CA GLU A 35 -57.03 -26.71 -33.78
C GLU A 35 -58.32 -26.45 -33.00
N THR A 36 -58.67 -25.20 -32.84
CA THR A 36 -59.94 -24.76 -32.25
C THR A 36 -61.11 -25.36 -32.99
N PRO A 37 -61.99 -26.15 -32.35
CA PRO A 37 -63.26 -26.51 -32.94
C PRO A 37 -64.14 -25.27 -32.93
N GLN A 38 -64.54 -24.82 -34.12
CA GLN A 38 -65.73 -24.00 -34.30
C GLN A 38 -66.92 -24.89 -34.05
N HIS A 39 -67.43 -24.91 -32.83
CA HIS A 39 -68.79 -25.33 -32.54
C HIS A 39 -69.37 -24.34 -31.53
N GLU A 40 -70.34 -23.58 -32.01
CA GLU A 40 -71.38 -22.98 -31.20
C GLU A 40 -72.16 -24.14 -30.52
N ASP A 41 -71.69 -24.63 -29.40
CA ASP A 41 -72.53 -25.39 -28.47
C ASP A 41 -72.94 -24.43 -27.34
N VAL A 42 -74.17 -24.00 -27.43
CA VAL A 42 -74.91 -23.37 -26.34
C VAL A 42 -74.90 -24.35 -25.19
N LEU A 43 -74.00 -24.16 -24.25
CA LEU A 43 -74.02 -24.86 -22.96
C LEU A 43 -75.24 -24.42 -22.16
N PRO A 44 -76.11 -25.31 -21.71
CA PRO A 44 -77.22 -24.93 -20.86
C PRO A 44 -76.72 -24.51 -19.50
N ASP A 45 -77.15 -23.31 -19.03
CA ASP A 45 -77.08 -22.78 -17.69
C ASP A 45 -75.79 -23.13 -16.88
N ALA A 46 -74.66 -22.62 -17.34
CA ALA A 46 -73.49 -22.58 -16.50
C ALA A 46 -73.72 -21.62 -15.33
N ASP A 47 -73.70 -22.14 -14.11
CA ASP A 47 -73.79 -21.35 -12.90
C ASP A 47 -72.84 -20.13 -13.00
N PRO A 48 -73.31 -18.89 -12.99
CA PRO A 48 -72.48 -17.68 -13.17
C PRO A 48 -71.30 -17.65 -12.22
N LEU A 49 -71.46 -18.17 -11.02
CA LEU A 49 -70.41 -18.28 -10.02
C LEU A 49 -69.25 -19.24 -10.45
N LYS A 50 -69.56 -20.29 -11.22
CA LYS A 50 -68.53 -21.20 -11.75
C LYS A 50 -67.76 -20.59 -12.91
N VAL A 51 -68.45 -19.85 -13.79
CA VAL A 51 -67.82 -19.16 -14.89
C VAL A 51 -66.87 -18.05 -14.38
N ASP A 52 -67.31 -17.27 -13.40
CA ASP A 52 -66.50 -16.24 -12.81
C ASP A 52 -65.27 -16.83 -12.10
N ARG A 53 -65.41 -17.94 -11.43
CA ARG A 53 -64.28 -18.65 -10.76
C ARG A 53 -63.25 -19.14 -11.77
N PHE A 54 -63.68 -19.75 -12.85
CA PHE A 54 -62.80 -20.20 -13.93
C PHE A 54 -62.02 -19.04 -14.59
N ASN A 55 -62.69 -17.92 -14.83
CA ASN A 55 -62.07 -16.71 -15.38
C ASN A 55 -61.01 -16.17 -14.43
N VAL A 56 -61.26 -16.17 -13.10
CA VAL A 56 -60.29 -15.70 -12.11
C VAL A 56 -59.07 -16.62 -12.02
N GLU A 57 -59.28 -17.93 -12.02
CA GLU A 57 -58.18 -18.93 -11.99
C GLU A 57 -57.28 -18.74 -13.25
N PHE A 58 -57.86 -18.55 -14.42
CA PHE A 58 -57.11 -18.26 -15.65
C PHE A 58 -56.29 -16.97 -15.54
N LEU A 59 -56.88 -15.88 -15.07
CA LEU A 59 -56.19 -14.58 -14.89
C LEU A 59 -55.06 -14.65 -13.87
N ILE A 60 -55.23 -15.47 -12.82
CA ILE A 60 -54.15 -15.71 -11.83
C ILE A 60 -52.97 -16.43 -12.51
N VAL A 61 -53.26 -17.53 -13.25
CA VAL A 61 -52.21 -18.27 -13.96
C VAL A 61 -51.51 -17.40 -15.00
N GLU A 62 -52.25 -16.61 -15.75
CA GLU A 62 -51.73 -15.66 -16.73
C GLU A 62 -50.80 -14.60 -16.01
N GLY A 63 -51.25 -14.05 -14.90
CA GLY A 63 -50.47 -13.11 -14.12
C GLY A 63 -49.18 -13.74 -13.58
N MET A 64 -49.23 -14.96 -13.07
CA MET A 64 -48.08 -15.72 -12.62
C MET A 64 -47.12 -16.05 -13.78
N HIS A 65 -47.64 -16.37 -14.95
CA HIS A 65 -46.83 -16.55 -16.16
C HIS A 65 -46.09 -15.27 -16.53
N PHE A 66 -46.76 -14.09 -16.54
CA PHE A 66 -46.07 -12.83 -16.80
C PHE A 66 -45.01 -12.51 -15.76
N LEU A 67 -45.18 -12.83 -14.50
CA LEU A 67 -44.13 -12.72 -13.47
C LEU A 67 -42.92 -13.61 -13.80
N SER A 68 -43.17 -14.86 -14.25
CA SER A 68 -42.10 -15.80 -14.58
C SER A 68 -41.23 -15.38 -15.77
N ILE A 69 -41.77 -14.54 -16.64
CA ILE A 69 -41.04 -13.94 -17.81
C ILE A 69 -40.67 -12.47 -17.58
N GLU A 70 -40.60 -12.06 -16.31
CA GLU A 70 -40.16 -10.72 -15.89
C GLU A 70 -40.95 -9.57 -16.51
N ASN A 71 -42.25 -9.74 -16.68
CA ASN A 71 -43.15 -8.72 -17.19
C ASN A 71 -44.19 -8.29 -16.13
N PRO A 72 -43.78 -7.50 -15.12
CA PRO A 72 -44.65 -7.13 -14.00
C PRO A 72 -45.84 -6.26 -14.43
N SER A 73 -45.72 -5.45 -15.48
CA SER A 73 -46.79 -4.59 -15.94
C SER A 73 -47.99 -5.43 -16.46
N LYS A 74 -47.74 -6.44 -17.30
CA LYS A 74 -48.80 -7.36 -17.77
C LYS A 74 -49.30 -8.24 -16.64
N ALA A 75 -48.46 -8.65 -15.73
CA ALA A 75 -48.88 -9.42 -14.54
C ALA A 75 -49.87 -8.60 -13.69
N LEU A 76 -49.55 -7.30 -13.47
CA LEU A 76 -50.45 -6.40 -12.75
C LEU A 76 -51.81 -6.28 -13.44
N ASP A 77 -51.84 -6.10 -14.76
CA ASP A 77 -53.08 -6.02 -15.52
C ASP A 77 -53.94 -7.29 -15.33
N SER A 78 -53.34 -8.47 -15.37
CA SER A 78 -54.07 -9.73 -15.20
C SER A 78 -54.60 -9.88 -13.76
N PHE A 79 -53.79 -9.55 -12.75
CA PHE A 79 -54.23 -9.59 -11.34
C PHE A 79 -55.29 -8.49 -11.06
N MET A 80 -55.22 -7.30 -11.66
CA MET A 80 -56.23 -6.25 -11.51
C MET A 80 -57.59 -6.70 -12.10
N LYS A 81 -57.59 -7.36 -13.26
CA LYS A 81 -58.82 -7.95 -13.84
C LYS A 81 -59.39 -9.05 -12.91
N ALA A 82 -58.54 -9.90 -12.36
CA ALA A 82 -58.94 -10.91 -11.37
C ALA A 82 -59.54 -10.26 -10.13
N HIS A 83 -58.95 -9.16 -9.64
CA HIS A 83 -59.45 -8.38 -8.51
C HIS A 83 -60.85 -7.75 -8.79
N GLN A 84 -61.09 -7.30 -10.01
CA GLN A 84 -62.44 -6.78 -10.38
C GLN A 84 -63.53 -7.83 -10.21
N ILE A 85 -63.24 -9.10 -10.46
CA ILE A 85 -64.18 -10.22 -10.29
C ILE A 85 -64.27 -10.65 -8.84
N MET A 86 -63.10 -10.77 -8.16
CA MET A 86 -63.02 -11.24 -6.76
C MET A 86 -62.24 -10.23 -5.88
N PRO A 87 -62.82 -9.09 -5.52
CA PRO A 87 -62.11 -7.99 -4.84
C PRO A 87 -61.63 -8.34 -3.45
N ASP A 88 -62.26 -9.34 -2.80
CA ASP A 88 -61.92 -9.78 -1.45
C ASP A 88 -60.97 -10.97 -1.41
N ASN A 89 -60.44 -11.41 -2.56
CA ASN A 89 -59.50 -12.53 -2.56
C ASN A 89 -58.12 -12.08 -2.05
N ALA A 90 -57.71 -12.62 -0.92
CA ALA A 90 -56.49 -12.23 -0.23
C ALA A 90 -55.22 -12.49 -1.08
N ALA A 91 -55.14 -13.62 -1.78
CA ALA A 91 -54.00 -13.98 -2.60
C ALA A 91 -53.80 -13.02 -3.80
N ILE A 92 -54.92 -12.62 -4.47
CA ILE A 92 -54.88 -11.66 -5.54
C ILE A 92 -54.39 -10.30 -5.02
N ASN A 93 -54.96 -9.81 -3.93
CA ASN A 93 -54.56 -8.54 -3.31
C ASN A 93 -53.10 -8.55 -2.89
N PHE A 94 -52.62 -9.65 -2.35
CA PHE A 94 -51.19 -9.83 -2.01
C PHE A 94 -50.29 -9.72 -3.25
N LYS A 95 -50.65 -10.40 -4.36
CA LYS A 95 -49.85 -10.33 -5.60
C LYS A 95 -49.80 -8.92 -6.20
N ILE A 96 -50.95 -8.22 -6.22
CA ILE A 96 -51.00 -6.82 -6.63
C ILE A 96 -50.12 -5.94 -5.74
N ALA A 97 -50.25 -6.08 -4.42
CA ALA A 97 -49.46 -5.32 -3.49
C ALA A 97 -47.96 -5.54 -3.67
N LYS A 98 -47.52 -6.76 -3.92
CA LYS A 98 -46.11 -7.09 -4.14
C LYS A 98 -45.58 -6.43 -5.39
N ILE A 99 -46.31 -6.47 -6.52
CA ILE A 99 -45.90 -5.81 -7.77
C ILE A 99 -45.83 -4.30 -7.58
N LEU A 100 -46.82 -3.69 -6.91
CA LEU A 100 -46.86 -2.26 -6.68
C LEU A 100 -45.73 -1.79 -5.74
N LYS A 101 -45.38 -2.57 -4.72
CA LYS A 101 -44.21 -2.33 -3.86
C LYS A 101 -42.93 -2.30 -4.70
N ASP A 102 -42.74 -3.31 -5.55
CA ASP A 102 -41.56 -3.42 -6.42
C ASP A 102 -41.48 -2.26 -7.45
N SER A 103 -42.65 -1.62 -7.74
CA SER A 103 -42.77 -0.43 -8.61
C SER A 103 -42.74 0.88 -7.83
N GLU A 104 -42.43 0.87 -6.53
CA GLU A 104 -42.36 2.02 -5.63
C GLU A 104 -43.70 2.76 -5.41
N ASP A 105 -44.84 2.19 -5.82
CA ASP A 105 -46.17 2.72 -5.52
C ASP A 105 -46.66 2.23 -4.13
N THR A 106 -46.01 2.75 -3.11
CA THR A 106 -46.23 2.30 -1.71
C THR A 106 -47.63 2.57 -1.20
N ASP A 107 -48.33 3.62 -1.70
CA ASP A 107 -49.68 3.94 -1.25
C ASP A 107 -50.71 2.92 -1.76
N GLN A 108 -50.65 2.57 -3.05
CA GLN A 108 -51.50 1.54 -3.58
C GLN A 108 -51.11 0.15 -3.07
N ALA A 109 -49.82 -0.12 -2.93
CA ALA A 109 -49.35 -1.37 -2.33
C ALA A 109 -49.94 -1.57 -0.93
N LEU A 110 -49.93 -0.53 -0.07
CA LEU A 110 -50.51 -0.58 1.27
C LEU A 110 -52.01 -0.80 1.25
N PHE A 111 -52.74 -0.21 0.29
CA PHE A 111 -54.17 -0.43 0.14
C PHE A 111 -54.49 -1.91 -0.14
N TYR A 112 -53.81 -2.54 -1.10
CA TYR A 112 -54.08 -3.92 -1.46
C TYR A 112 -53.62 -4.92 -0.39
N ILE A 113 -52.45 -4.69 0.23
CA ILE A 113 -51.97 -5.58 1.27
C ILE A 113 -52.85 -5.49 2.53
N SER A 114 -53.41 -4.31 2.84
CA SER A 114 -54.36 -4.16 3.95
C SER A 114 -55.60 -5.01 3.73
N LYS A 115 -56.15 -5.06 2.52
CA LYS A 115 -57.27 -5.94 2.18
C LYS A 115 -56.93 -7.43 2.34
N ALA A 116 -55.69 -7.81 1.95
CA ALA A 116 -55.26 -9.22 2.12
C ALA A 116 -55.16 -9.59 3.61
N THR A 117 -54.53 -8.72 4.42
CA THR A 117 -54.37 -8.95 5.86
C THR A 117 -55.68 -8.84 6.67
N GLU A 118 -56.68 -8.08 6.21
CA GLU A 118 -58.00 -8.05 6.82
C GLU A 118 -58.75 -9.39 6.67
N LYS A 119 -58.55 -10.09 5.55
CA LYS A 119 -59.19 -11.38 5.27
C LYS A 119 -58.45 -12.56 5.91
N GLU A 120 -57.11 -12.52 5.90
CA GLU A 120 -56.26 -13.58 6.44
C GLU A 120 -55.25 -12.94 7.40
N LYS A 121 -55.69 -12.66 8.62
CA LYS A 121 -54.91 -11.93 9.62
C LYS A 121 -53.65 -12.70 10.06
N ASP A 122 -53.75 -14.02 10.11
CA ASP A 122 -52.68 -14.90 10.61
C ASP A 122 -51.73 -15.35 9.49
N ASN A 123 -51.90 -14.83 8.26
CA ASN A 123 -51.01 -15.18 7.15
C ASN A 123 -49.69 -14.43 7.26
N TYR A 124 -48.63 -15.17 7.62
CA TYR A 124 -47.28 -14.66 7.81
C TYR A 124 -46.79 -13.81 6.63
N TYR A 125 -46.90 -14.33 5.39
CA TYR A 125 -46.37 -13.64 4.20
C TYR A 125 -47.10 -12.32 3.93
N TYR A 126 -48.37 -12.20 4.28
CA TYR A 126 -49.12 -10.96 4.08
C TYR A 126 -48.73 -9.92 5.11
N GLN A 127 -48.52 -10.33 6.36
CA GLN A 127 -48.09 -9.42 7.42
C GLN A 127 -46.66 -8.94 7.18
N VAL A 128 -45.71 -9.81 6.78
CA VAL A 128 -44.35 -9.42 6.42
C VAL A 128 -44.36 -8.40 5.30
N LEU A 129 -45.07 -8.64 4.20
CA LEU A 129 -45.15 -7.69 3.08
C LEU A 129 -45.79 -6.37 3.53
N LYS A 130 -46.80 -6.40 4.41
CA LYS A 130 -47.38 -5.16 4.98
C LYS A 130 -46.37 -4.36 5.79
N ALA A 131 -45.60 -5.02 6.64
CA ALA A 131 -44.57 -4.36 7.44
C ALA A 131 -43.44 -3.78 6.56
N GLU A 132 -43.02 -4.49 5.52
CA GLU A 132 -42.06 -3.98 4.54
C GLU A 132 -42.57 -2.73 3.82
N ILE A 133 -43.83 -2.74 3.33
CA ILE A 133 -44.46 -1.57 2.67
C ILE A 133 -44.58 -0.39 3.63
N LEU A 134 -44.91 -0.62 4.89
CA LEU A 134 -44.95 0.41 5.92
C LEU A 134 -43.56 1.00 6.19
N THR A 135 -42.54 0.14 6.15
CA THR A 135 -41.13 0.57 6.28
C THR A 135 -40.71 1.45 5.10
N ASP A 136 -41.01 1.04 3.88
CA ASP A 136 -40.72 1.80 2.65
C ASP A 136 -41.42 3.17 2.67
N LYS A 137 -42.64 3.20 3.22
CA LYS A 137 -43.43 4.44 3.39
C LYS A 137 -42.89 5.34 4.52
N GLY A 138 -42.02 4.82 5.39
CA GLY A 138 -41.51 5.53 6.58
C GLY A 138 -42.47 5.50 7.78
N ASP A 139 -43.51 4.70 7.73
CA ASP A 139 -44.42 4.49 8.87
C ASP A 139 -43.89 3.41 9.82
N LEU A 140 -42.78 3.75 10.47
CA LEU A 140 -42.02 2.83 11.30
C LEU A 140 -42.81 2.29 12.49
N SER A 141 -43.72 3.11 13.06
CA SER A 141 -44.51 2.69 14.21
C SER A 141 -45.45 1.55 13.87
N ASN A 142 -46.15 1.65 12.75
CA ASN A 142 -47.05 0.61 12.29
C ASN A 142 -46.28 -0.60 11.72
N ALA A 143 -45.10 -0.39 11.07
CA ALA A 143 -44.22 -1.48 10.64
C ALA A 143 -43.76 -2.33 11.84
N ILE A 144 -43.24 -1.68 12.89
CA ILE A 144 -42.82 -2.35 14.13
C ILE A 144 -43.98 -3.12 14.74
N SER A 145 -45.18 -2.49 14.92
CA SER A 145 -46.33 -3.15 15.48
C SER A 145 -46.75 -4.37 14.66
N THR A 146 -46.70 -4.29 13.32
CA THR A 146 -47.03 -5.42 12.44
C THR A 146 -46.06 -6.58 12.61
N TYR A 147 -44.76 -6.32 12.78
CA TYR A 147 -43.78 -7.36 13.07
C TYR A 147 -43.88 -7.91 14.49
N GLU A 148 -44.25 -7.06 15.49
CA GLU A 148 -44.52 -7.53 16.87
C GLU A 148 -45.71 -8.48 16.92
N ASP A 149 -46.80 -8.15 16.21
CA ASP A 149 -48.00 -9.00 16.12
C ASP A 149 -47.68 -10.40 15.53
N LEU A 150 -46.78 -10.47 14.55
CA LEU A 150 -46.31 -11.74 13.96
C LEU A 150 -45.72 -12.68 14.99
N TYR A 151 -45.02 -12.16 15.99
CA TYR A 151 -44.40 -12.96 17.03
C TYR A 151 -45.45 -13.62 17.97
N GLU A 152 -46.57 -12.95 18.20
CA GLU A 152 -47.64 -13.47 19.07
C GLU A 152 -48.51 -14.56 18.41
N PHE A 153 -48.54 -14.58 17.06
CA PHE A 153 -49.46 -15.44 16.31
C PHE A 153 -48.88 -16.80 15.86
N SER A 154 -47.58 -17.02 15.87
CA SER A 154 -47.01 -18.26 15.32
C SER A 154 -45.65 -18.62 15.89
N ASP A 155 -45.63 -19.70 16.67
CA ASP A 155 -44.39 -20.37 17.12
C ASP A 155 -43.58 -20.96 15.94
N ASP A 156 -44.23 -21.20 14.79
CA ASP A 156 -43.65 -21.82 13.59
C ASP A 156 -43.30 -20.79 12.50
N ALA A 157 -43.44 -19.47 12.77
CA ALA A 157 -43.08 -18.46 11.79
C ALA A 157 -41.56 -18.49 11.50
N PRO A 158 -41.10 -18.30 10.25
CA PRO A 158 -39.70 -18.11 9.94
C PRO A 158 -39.13 -16.92 10.69
N ASP A 159 -37.86 -17.01 11.13
CA ASP A 159 -37.22 -15.98 11.96
C ASP A 159 -36.64 -14.76 11.17
N ASP A 160 -36.75 -14.81 9.85
CA ASP A 160 -36.15 -13.81 8.93
C ASP A 160 -36.58 -12.39 9.29
N TYR A 161 -37.85 -12.17 9.72
CA TYR A 161 -38.37 -10.84 10.07
C TYR A 161 -37.84 -10.29 11.38
N LEU A 162 -37.26 -11.12 12.25
CA LEU A 162 -36.72 -10.66 13.53
C LEU A 162 -35.47 -9.76 13.33
N LEU A 163 -34.68 -10.04 12.32
CA LEU A 163 -33.54 -9.19 11.97
C LEU A 163 -34.03 -7.80 11.50
N GLU A 164 -35.08 -7.79 10.67
CA GLU A 164 -35.70 -6.55 10.20
C GLU A 164 -36.33 -5.77 11.37
N LEU A 165 -37.04 -6.45 12.26
CA LEU A 165 -37.61 -5.83 13.46
C LEU A 165 -36.52 -5.22 14.35
N ALA A 166 -35.39 -5.91 14.57
CA ALA A 166 -34.27 -5.39 15.32
C ALA A 166 -33.67 -4.14 14.66
N ALA A 167 -33.53 -4.15 13.34
CA ALA A 167 -33.05 -3.00 12.57
C ALA A 167 -34.00 -1.79 12.68
N LEU A 168 -35.32 -2.03 12.61
CA LEU A 168 -36.33 -0.99 12.80
C LEU A 168 -36.29 -0.38 14.20
N TYR A 169 -36.09 -1.20 15.24
CA TYR A 169 -35.90 -0.69 16.60
C TYR A 169 -34.65 0.18 16.71
N LEU A 170 -33.54 -0.20 16.08
CA LEU A 170 -32.34 0.63 16.08
C LEU A 170 -32.55 1.96 15.37
N TYR A 171 -33.20 1.93 14.21
CA TYR A 171 -33.52 3.13 13.45
C TYR A 171 -34.47 4.05 14.22
N ASN A 172 -35.43 3.48 14.94
CA ASN A 172 -36.39 4.23 15.78
C ASN A 172 -35.82 4.63 17.16
N GLY A 173 -34.51 4.45 17.39
CA GLY A 173 -33.83 4.85 18.63
C GLY A 173 -34.22 4.02 19.87
N LYS A 174 -34.63 2.77 19.67
CA LYS A 174 -35.01 1.81 20.72
C LYS A 174 -34.00 0.65 20.83
N PRO A 175 -32.72 0.90 21.15
CA PRO A 175 -31.68 -0.15 21.13
C PRO A 175 -31.93 -1.27 22.13
N ASP A 176 -32.59 -1.03 23.26
CA ASP A 176 -32.92 -2.06 24.24
C ASP A 176 -33.98 -3.07 23.71
N MET A 177 -34.87 -2.61 22.83
CA MET A 177 -35.81 -3.50 22.15
C MET A 177 -35.11 -4.32 21.06
N ALA A 178 -34.17 -3.71 20.34
CA ALA A 178 -33.32 -4.46 19.38
C ALA A 178 -32.53 -5.57 20.09
N LEU A 179 -31.90 -5.28 21.24
CA LEU A 179 -31.20 -6.29 22.05
C LEU A 179 -32.12 -7.47 22.41
N LYS A 180 -33.33 -7.18 22.91
CA LYS A 180 -34.31 -8.24 23.22
C LYS A 180 -34.68 -9.05 21.99
N THR A 181 -34.78 -8.44 20.83
CA THR A 181 -35.09 -9.15 19.59
C THR A 181 -33.91 -10.04 19.17
N TYR A 182 -32.67 -9.56 19.30
CA TYR A 182 -31.46 -10.37 19.07
C TYR A 182 -31.34 -11.53 20.05
N ASP A 183 -31.67 -11.35 21.34
CA ASP A 183 -31.72 -12.45 22.32
C ASP A 183 -32.74 -13.50 21.93
N ARG A 184 -33.88 -13.13 21.34
CA ARG A 184 -34.87 -14.08 20.81
C ARG A 184 -34.32 -14.90 19.66
N ILE A 185 -33.60 -14.27 18.73
CA ILE A 185 -32.93 -14.93 17.61
C ILE A 185 -31.95 -15.98 18.14
N GLU A 186 -31.06 -15.58 19.07
CA GLU A 186 -30.05 -16.48 19.63
C GLU A 186 -30.67 -17.64 20.45
N ASN A 187 -31.77 -17.41 21.16
CA ASN A 187 -32.47 -18.49 21.87
C ASN A 187 -33.05 -19.56 20.94
N ARG A 188 -33.37 -19.23 19.69
CA ARG A 188 -33.94 -20.16 18.71
C ARG A 188 -32.87 -20.77 17.79
N LEU A 189 -31.91 -19.98 17.34
CA LEU A 189 -30.93 -20.35 16.31
C LEU A 189 -29.53 -20.61 16.87
N GLY A 190 -29.30 -20.32 18.17
CA GLY A 190 -27.96 -20.31 18.76
C GLY A 190 -27.22 -19.01 18.49
N ILE A 191 -25.96 -18.93 18.95
CA ILE A 191 -25.11 -17.77 18.79
C ILE A 191 -24.74 -17.57 17.31
N LEU A 192 -25.01 -16.39 16.78
CA LEU A 192 -24.73 -16.01 15.39
C LEU A 192 -23.78 -14.82 15.36
N GLU A 193 -22.76 -14.86 14.50
CA GLU A 193 -21.76 -13.79 14.35
C GLU A 193 -22.40 -12.42 14.10
N GLU A 194 -23.36 -12.35 13.15
CA GLU A 194 -24.03 -11.10 12.80
C GLU A 194 -24.77 -10.51 14.00
N VAL A 195 -25.50 -11.32 14.74
CA VAL A 195 -26.28 -10.93 15.92
C VAL A 195 -25.36 -10.45 17.04
N SER A 196 -24.36 -11.26 17.40
CA SER A 196 -23.38 -10.90 18.45
C SER A 196 -22.64 -9.62 18.10
N THR A 197 -22.26 -9.43 16.83
CA THR A 197 -21.60 -8.20 16.38
C THR A 197 -22.52 -6.97 16.52
N GLN A 198 -23.79 -7.08 16.21
CA GLN A 198 -24.75 -5.97 16.40
C GLN A 198 -24.98 -5.68 17.88
N LYS A 199 -25.15 -6.70 18.73
CA LYS A 199 -25.26 -6.55 20.18
C LYS A 199 -24.04 -5.84 20.78
N GLN A 200 -22.82 -6.24 20.39
CA GLN A 200 -21.59 -5.58 20.80
C GLN A 200 -21.60 -4.09 20.42
N LYS A 201 -21.95 -3.75 19.18
CA LYS A 201 -22.04 -2.35 18.72
C LYS A 201 -23.04 -1.54 19.55
N ILE A 202 -24.19 -2.13 19.91
CA ILE A 202 -25.20 -1.46 20.75
C ILE A 202 -24.65 -1.23 22.16
N TYR A 203 -24.05 -2.25 22.78
CA TYR A 203 -23.48 -2.14 24.13
C TYR A 203 -22.35 -1.10 24.17
N LEU A 204 -21.47 -1.06 23.18
CA LEU A 204 -20.40 -0.04 23.08
C LEU A 204 -20.97 1.37 22.95
N LYS A 205 -22.00 1.58 22.11
CA LYS A 205 -22.69 2.87 21.99
C LYS A 205 -23.38 3.33 23.29
N GLN A 206 -23.81 2.36 24.11
CA GLN A 206 -24.39 2.62 25.42
C GLN A 206 -23.35 2.73 26.55
N ASN A 207 -22.05 2.70 26.24
CA ASN A 207 -20.94 2.64 27.22
C ASN A 207 -21.03 1.42 28.18
N LYS A 208 -21.64 0.34 27.75
CA LYS A 208 -21.75 -0.94 28.47
C LYS A 208 -20.61 -1.88 28.04
N LEU A 209 -19.38 -1.53 28.43
CA LEU A 209 -18.18 -2.26 28.00
C LEU A 209 -18.17 -3.73 28.45
N LYS A 210 -18.62 -4.01 29.68
CA LYS A 210 -18.64 -5.36 30.23
C LYS A 210 -19.54 -6.29 29.41
N GLU A 211 -20.72 -5.79 29.06
CA GLU A 211 -21.68 -6.51 28.26
C GLU A 211 -21.18 -6.74 26.83
N ALA A 212 -20.52 -5.75 26.23
CA ALA A 212 -19.90 -5.91 24.91
C ALA A 212 -18.80 -6.98 24.89
N ILE A 213 -17.96 -7.03 25.94
CA ILE A 213 -16.92 -8.06 26.09
C ILE A 213 -17.55 -9.43 26.34
N ALA A 214 -18.58 -9.51 27.19
CA ALA A 214 -19.27 -10.78 27.46
C ALA A 214 -19.88 -11.35 26.19
N GLU A 215 -20.50 -10.53 25.38
CA GLU A 215 -21.08 -10.93 24.10
C GLU A 215 -20.02 -11.48 23.12
N GLY A 216 -18.85 -10.81 23.05
CA GLY A 216 -17.73 -11.30 22.24
C GLY A 216 -17.16 -12.63 22.77
N LYS A 217 -17.10 -12.82 24.08
CA LYS A 217 -16.68 -14.08 24.69
C LYS A 217 -17.65 -15.23 24.41
N ASN A 218 -18.96 -14.95 24.45
CA ASN A 218 -19.99 -15.93 24.06
C ASN A 218 -19.79 -16.40 22.61
N LEU A 219 -19.43 -15.47 21.71
CA LEU A 219 -19.13 -15.82 20.31
C LEU A 219 -17.87 -16.68 20.21
N VAL A 220 -16.83 -16.41 20.98
CA VAL A 220 -15.61 -17.23 21.05
C VAL A 220 -15.92 -18.63 21.59
N GLU A 221 -16.74 -18.75 22.63
CA GLU A 221 -17.16 -20.04 23.18
C GLU A 221 -17.95 -20.88 22.17
N ALA A 222 -18.81 -20.22 21.37
CA ALA A 222 -19.59 -20.91 20.33
C ALA A 222 -18.68 -21.35 19.15
N TYR A 223 -17.63 -20.59 18.83
CA TYR A 223 -16.76 -20.84 17.68
C TYR A 223 -15.27 -20.74 18.07
N PRO A 224 -14.77 -21.64 18.93
CA PRO A 224 -13.45 -21.50 19.56
C PRO A 224 -12.26 -21.64 18.60
N LYS A 225 -12.49 -22.12 17.38
CA LYS A 225 -11.46 -22.27 16.35
C LYS A 225 -11.30 -21.05 15.43
N ILE A 226 -12.09 -20.01 15.65
CA ILE A 226 -12.07 -18.78 14.85
C ILE A 226 -11.36 -17.70 15.67
N GLY A 227 -10.04 -17.57 15.47
CA GLY A 227 -9.17 -16.64 16.22
C GLY A 227 -9.58 -15.18 16.10
N GLU A 228 -10.22 -14.81 14.99
CA GLU A 228 -10.70 -13.45 14.71
C GLU A 228 -11.69 -12.95 15.78
N TYR A 229 -12.51 -13.85 16.35
CA TYR A 229 -13.44 -13.45 17.40
C TYR A 229 -12.71 -13.09 18.71
N ALA A 230 -11.67 -13.84 19.05
CA ALA A 230 -10.82 -13.50 20.20
C ALA A 230 -10.06 -12.18 19.95
N VAL A 231 -9.57 -11.96 18.75
CA VAL A 231 -8.95 -10.69 18.34
C VAL A 231 -9.95 -9.53 18.45
N SER A 232 -11.20 -9.72 18.06
CA SER A 232 -12.25 -8.69 18.19
C SER A 232 -12.47 -8.28 19.66
N VAL A 233 -12.52 -9.23 20.60
CA VAL A 233 -12.61 -8.96 22.04
C VAL A 233 -11.38 -8.19 22.52
N SER A 234 -10.18 -8.60 22.12
CA SER A 234 -8.93 -7.90 22.43
C SER A 234 -8.95 -6.45 21.94
N GLN A 235 -9.41 -6.21 20.71
CA GLN A 235 -9.49 -4.87 20.14
C GLN A 235 -10.49 -3.97 20.87
N ILE A 236 -11.61 -4.52 21.35
CA ILE A 236 -12.55 -3.79 22.21
C ILE A 236 -11.86 -3.38 23.51
N LEU A 237 -11.11 -4.27 24.13
CA LEU A 237 -10.33 -3.95 25.35
C LEU A 237 -9.28 -2.85 25.08
N VAL A 238 -8.49 -3.00 24.04
CA VAL A 238 -7.44 -2.02 23.66
C VAL A 238 -8.03 -0.64 23.37
N SER A 239 -9.16 -0.59 22.64
CA SER A 239 -9.85 0.68 22.31
C SER A 239 -10.44 1.38 23.52
N ASN A 240 -10.52 0.70 24.67
CA ASN A 240 -10.97 1.23 25.93
C ASN A 240 -9.84 1.32 26.98
N ASP A 241 -8.60 1.49 26.53
CA ASP A 241 -7.39 1.66 27.35
C ASP A 241 -7.10 0.50 28.31
N LYS A 242 -7.55 -0.73 27.98
CA LYS A 242 -7.38 -1.96 28.78
C LYS A 242 -6.42 -2.94 28.11
N LYS A 243 -5.23 -2.45 27.75
CA LYS A 243 -4.25 -3.23 26.97
C LYS A 243 -3.74 -4.45 27.75
N GLU A 244 -3.50 -4.33 29.02
CA GLU A 244 -3.04 -5.43 29.88
C GLU A 244 -4.09 -6.54 29.97
N GLU A 245 -5.38 -6.16 30.11
CA GLU A 245 -6.49 -7.13 30.10
C GLU A 245 -6.61 -7.83 28.73
N ALA A 246 -6.32 -7.12 27.63
CA ALA A 246 -6.33 -7.70 26.28
C ALA A 246 -5.20 -8.74 26.11
N ILE A 247 -4.00 -8.45 26.62
CA ILE A 247 -2.86 -9.38 26.60
C ILE A 247 -3.21 -10.64 27.40
N GLU A 248 -3.74 -10.49 28.62
CA GLU A 248 -4.10 -11.61 29.47
C GLU A 248 -5.17 -12.47 28.83
N TYR A 249 -6.20 -11.85 28.29
CA TYR A 249 -7.28 -12.54 27.58
C TYR A 249 -6.79 -13.36 26.38
N LEU A 250 -5.92 -12.78 25.51
CA LEU A 250 -5.38 -13.51 24.35
C LEU A 250 -4.44 -14.65 24.78
N LYS A 251 -3.71 -14.50 25.89
CA LYS A 251 -2.90 -15.59 26.43
C LYS A 251 -3.77 -16.75 26.91
N GLU A 252 -4.79 -16.48 27.73
CA GLU A 252 -5.75 -17.49 28.19
C GLU A 252 -6.39 -18.21 26.98
N TYR A 253 -6.83 -17.44 25.97
CA TYR A 253 -7.39 -18.02 24.76
C TYR A 253 -6.41 -18.93 24.02
N LEU A 254 -5.16 -18.52 23.84
CA LEU A 254 -4.12 -19.29 23.16
C LEU A 254 -3.64 -20.51 23.95
N ASP A 255 -3.72 -20.48 25.28
CA ASP A 255 -3.44 -21.63 26.14
C ASP A 255 -4.49 -22.73 25.96
N GLU A 256 -5.77 -22.36 25.79
CA GLU A 256 -6.87 -23.27 25.52
C GLU A 256 -6.96 -23.68 24.05
N HIS A 257 -6.60 -22.77 23.13
CA HIS A 257 -6.73 -22.91 21.68
C HIS A 257 -5.40 -22.59 20.98
N PRO A 258 -4.39 -23.47 21.04
CA PRO A 258 -3.09 -23.25 20.43
C PRO A 258 -3.14 -23.23 18.90
N ASN A 259 -2.13 -22.60 18.29
CA ASN A 259 -1.96 -22.49 16.84
C ASN A 259 -3.07 -21.65 16.14
N GLN A 260 -3.49 -20.57 16.78
CA GLN A 260 -4.40 -19.58 16.21
C GLN A 260 -3.58 -18.38 15.72
N ALA A 261 -3.10 -18.45 14.49
CA ALA A 261 -2.12 -17.50 13.94
C ALA A 261 -2.57 -16.03 14.01
N VAL A 262 -3.86 -15.76 13.83
CA VAL A 262 -4.43 -14.41 13.91
C VAL A 262 -4.36 -13.86 15.34
N ALA A 263 -4.68 -14.68 16.34
CA ALA A 263 -4.58 -14.30 17.75
C ALA A 263 -3.11 -14.18 18.20
N GLU A 264 -2.22 -15.07 17.75
CA GLU A 264 -0.77 -14.98 17.97
C GLU A 264 -0.19 -13.68 17.40
N MET A 265 -0.60 -13.30 16.18
CA MET A 265 -0.21 -12.04 15.54
C MET A 265 -0.66 -10.82 16.36
N GLU A 266 -1.90 -10.81 16.84
CA GLU A 266 -2.42 -9.70 17.63
C GLU A 266 -1.71 -9.60 19.00
N LEU A 267 -1.48 -10.71 19.67
CA LEU A 267 -0.73 -10.75 20.93
C LEU A 267 0.71 -10.28 20.75
N ALA A 268 1.37 -10.69 19.64
CA ALA A 268 2.71 -10.21 19.29
C ALA A 268 2.74 -8.68 19.09
N LYS A 269 1.73 -8.12 18.41
CA LYS A 269 1.59 -6.67 18.22
C LYS A 269 1.43 -5.95 19.56
N LEU A 270 0.64 -6.49 20.48
CA LEU A 270 0.44 -5.91 21.81
C LEU A 270 1.72 -5.92 22.63
N TYR A 271 2.46 -7.03 22.68
CA TYR A 271 3.76 -7.10 23.35
C TYR A 271 4.79 -6.14 22.75
N ARG A 272 4.82 -5.98 21.43
CA ARG A 272 5.66 -4.96 20.78
C ARG A 272 5.28 -3.55 21.21
N GLN A 273 3.99 -3.25 21.38
CA GLN A 273 3.51 -1.94 21.85
C GLN A 273 3.81 -1.67 23.32
N THR A 274 3.83 -2.70 24.18
CA THR A 274 4.24 -2.60 25.60
C THR A 274 5.76 -2.66 25.80
N ASN A 275 6.51 -2.78 24.70
CA ASN A 275 7.98 -2.90 24.69
C ASN A 275 8.53 -4.23 25.26
N GLU A 276 7.72 -5.26 25.30
CA GLU A 276 8.09 -6.63 25.68
C GLU A 276 8.53 -7.41 24.44
N ILE A 277 9.71 -7.03 23.90
CA ILE A 277 10.14 -7.43 22.55
C ILE A 277 10.39 -8.93 22.44
N GLU A 278 10.97 -9.57 23.47
CA GLU A 278 11.22 -11.01 23.46
C GLU A 278 9.92 -11.81 23.31
N LEU A 279 8.90 -11.47 24.11
CA LEU A 279 7.58 -12.09 24.01
C LEU A 279 6.92 -11.80 22.64
N ALA A 280 7.07 -10.58 22.13
CA ALA A 280 6.57 -10.24 20.79
C ALA A 280 7.20 -11.14 19.73
N LEU A 281 8.52 -11.37 19.79
CA LEU A 281 9.23 -12.23 18.85
C LEU A 281 8.76 -13.69 18.93
N ASP A 282 8.49 -14.22 20.14
CA ASP A 282 7.98 -15.58 20.33
C ASP A 282 6.66 -15.82 19.59
N TYR A 283 5.75 -14.86 19.67
CA TYR A 283 4.45 -14.97 18.99
C TYR A 283 4.53 -14.59 17.50
N PHE A 284 5.41 -13.65 17.10
CA PHE A 284 5.62 -13.39 15.67
C PHE A 284 6.25 -14.60 14.95
N GLU A 285 7.15 -15.37 15.59
CA GLU A 285 7.72 -16.58 14.98
C GLU A 285 6.65 -17.61 14.66
N LYS A 286 5.65 -17.78 15.53
CA LYS A 286 4.50 -18.65 15.29
C LYS A 286 3.61 -18.09 14.17
N ALA A 287 3.18 -16.85 14.29
CA ALA A 287 2.27 -16.22 13.34
C ALA A 287 2.85 -16.12 11.91
N PHE A 288 4.16 -15.82 11.77
CA PHE A 288 4.80 -15.65 10.46
C PHE A 288 4.95 -16.96 9.67
N SER A 289 4.96 -18.10 10.37
CA SER A 289 5.00 -19.42 9.73
C SER A 289 3.65 -19.88 9.19
N SER A 290 2.56 -19.20 9.52
CA SER A 290 1.21 -19.54 9.04
C SER A 290 0.88 -18.88 7.69
N GLU A 291 0.21 -19.62 6.81
CA GLU A 291 -0.35 -19.11 5.55
C GLU A 291 -1.60 -18.23 5.77
N GLU A 292 -2.26 -18.33 6.92
CA GLU A 292 -3.44 -17.53 7.26
C GLU A 292 -3.15 -16.04 7.34
N ILE A 293 -1.92 -15.66 7.76
CA ILE A 293 -1.54 -14.27 7.89
C ILE A 293 -1.09 -13.72 6.55
N GLN A 294 -1.75 -12.64 6.12
CA GLN A 294 -1.42 -11.98 4.87
C GLN A 294 0.01 -11.43 4.89
N LEU A 295 0.69 -11.53 3.74
CA LEU A 295 2.08 -11.06 3.61
C LEU A 295 2.25 -9.60 4.03
N GLU A 296 1.31 -8.73 3.68
CA GLU A 296 1.36 -7.31 4.03
C GLU A 296 1.44 -7.10 5.56
N ASP A 297 0.65 -7.83 6.33
CA ASP A 297 0.68 -7.75 7.80
C ASP A 297 2.01 -8.25 8.38
N LYS A 298 2.55 -9.36 7.83
CA LYS A 298 3.87 -9.85 8.20
C LYS A 298 4.94 -8.81 7.92
N LEU A 299 4.96 -8.23 6.72
CA LEU A 299 5.94 -7.23 6.30
C LEU A 299 5.88 -5.95 7.14
N ASN A 300 4.68 -5.43 7.40
CA ASN A 300 4.50 -4.23 8.21
C ASN A 300 5.08 -4.40 9.62
N ASN A 301 4.86 -5.56 10.23
CA ASN A 301 5.41 -5.86 11.56
C ASN A 301 6.91 -6.15 11.51
N PHE A 302 7.38 -6.84 10.48
CA PHE A 302 8.80 -7.16 10.28
C PHE A 302 9.65 -5.91 10.09
N VAL A 303 9.23 -4.98 9.24
CA VAL A 303 9.93 -3.70 9.03
C VAL A 303 9.96 -2.87 10.32
N ALA A 304 8.86 -2.85 11.08
CA ALA A 304 8.83 -2.16 12.36
C ALA A 304 9.80 -2.76 13.40
N LEU A 305 9.99 -4.08 13.38
CA LEU A 305 10.97 -4.77 14.21
C LEU A 305 12.41 -4.43 13.78
N ILE A 306 12.72 -4.46 12.50
CA ILE A 306 14.04 -4.08 11.96
C ILE A 306 14.43 -2.67 12.44
N GLN A 307 13.51 -1.71 12.38
CA GLN A 307 13.78 -0.33 12.81
C GLN A 307 14.03 -0.21 14.32
N LYS A 308 13.38 -1.03 15.14
CA LYS A 308 13.47 -0.98 16.60
C LYS A 308 14.68 -1.72 17.14
N LEU A 309 15.01 -2.88 16.56
CA LEU A 309 16.07 -3.78 17.02
C LEU A 309 17.45 -3.48 16.43
N SER A 310 17.67 -2.36 15.77
CA SER A 310 18.97 -1.97 15.19
C SER A 310 20.10 -1.78 16.25
N LYS A 311 19.84 -2.08 17.52
CA LYS A 311 20.78 -2.01 18.63
C LYS A 311 20.81 -3.34 19.40
N ASP A 312 21.71 -4.20 19.01
CA ASP A 312 22.39 -5.24 19.80
C ASP A 312 21.63 -6.46 20.36
N GLU A 313 20.31 -6.65 20.19
CA GLU A 313 19.62 -7.80 20.75
C GLU A 313 19.01 -8.69 19.67
N ASP A 314 19.38 -9.94 19.76
CA ASP A 314 18.98 -11.12 19.01
C ASP A 314 18.68 -10.96 17.50
N LEU A 315 19.68 -10.47 16.77
CA LEU A 315 19.66 -10.39 15.29
C LEU A 315 19.39 -11.76 14.64
N SER A 316 19.63 -12.86 15.34
CA SER A 316 19.34 -14.22 14.88
C SER A 316 17.84 -14.45 14.73
N ARG A 317 17.04 -13.94 15.64
CA ARG A 317 15.58 -14.07 15.62
C ARG A 317 14.95 -13.30 14.45
N LEU A 318 15.47 -12.07 14.17
CA LEU A 318 15.03 -11.34 12.98
C LEU A 318 15.33 -12.10 11.68
N LYS A 319 16.48 -12.74 11.59
CA LYS A 319 16.82 -13.59 10.44
C LYS A 319 15.88 -14.80 10.32
N ASN A 320 15.48 -15.38 11.44
CA ASN A 320 14.50 -16.47 11.46
C ASN A 320 13.12 -15.99 10.97
N LEU A 321 12.65 -14.85 11.47
CA LEU A 321 11.39 -14.24 10.98
C LEU A 321 11.43 -13.98 9.48
N GLY A 322 12.52 -13.38 8.99
CA GLY A 322 12.72 -13.16 7.56
C GLY A 322 12.69 -14.45 6.75
N ARG A 323 13.28 -15.54 7.29
CA ARG A 323 13.25 -16.87 6.68
C ARG A 323 11.83 -17.42 6.65
N SER A 324 11.08 -17.36 7.76
CA SER A 324 9.70 -17.84 7.83
C SER A 324 8.80 -17.14 6.81
N ILE A 325 8.98 -15.81 6.61
CA ILE A 325 8.28 -15.07 5.54
C ILE A 325 8.59 -15.68 4.16
N LEU A 326 9.87 -15.98 3.87
CA LEU A 326 10.27 -16.53 2.57
C LEU A 326 9.83 -17.99 2.37
N GLU A 327 9.74 -18.77 3.44
CA GLU A 327 9.24 -20.16 3.37
C GLU A 327 7.77 -20.19 2.95
N VAL A 328 6.97 -19.27 3.47
CA VAL A 328 5.54 -19.15 3.15
C VAL A 328 5.33 -18.41 1.82
N HIS A 329 6.13 -17.38 1.54
CA HIS A 329 5.95 -16.48 0.39
C HIS A 329 7.17 -16.49 -0.55
N SER A 330 7.59 -17.68 -0.97
CA SER A 330 8.84 -17.92 -1.71
C SER A 330 8.88 -17.32 -3.13
N THR A 331 7.76 -16.84 -3.65
CA THR A 331 7.66 -16.24 -5.00
C THR A 331 7.32 -14.76 -4.98
N ASP A 332 7.22 -14.14 -3.80
CA ASP A 332 6.86 -12.74 -3.68
C ASP A 332 8.08 -11.82 -3.60
N ALA A 333 8.13 -10.81 -4.48
CA ALA A 333 9.23 -9.84 -4.55
C ALA A 333 9.38 -9.02 -3.26
N ASN A 334 8.26 -8.68 -2.58
CA ASN A 334 8.30 -7.88 -1.36
C ASN A 334 8.87 -8.66 -0.18
N ALA A 335 8.63 -9.98 -0.13
CA ALA A 335 9.25 -10.87 0.86
C ALA A 335 10.78 -10.87 0.73
N PHE A 336 11.30 -10.94 -0.48
CA PHE A 336 12.74 -10.81 -0.75
C PHE A 336 13.25 -9.40 -0.45
N ALA A 337 12.52 -8.36 -0.86
CA ALA A 337 12.90 -6.97 -0.59
C ALA A 337 13.05 -6.68 0.90
N ALA A 338 12.09 -7.11 1.71
CA ALA A 338 12.12 -6.94 3.17
C ALA A 338 13.31 -7.68 3.82
N ASN A 339 13.66 -8.87 3.31
CA ASN A 339 14.90 -9.54 3.75
C ASN A 339 16.15 -8.76 3.31
N GLY A 340 16.14 -8.17 2.11
CA GLY A 340 17.19 -7.25 1.66
C GLY A 340 17.38 -6.07 2.62
N ASP A 341 16.28 -5.45 3.04
CA ASP A 341 16.28 -4.36 4.02
C ASP A 341 16.82 -4.79 5.39
N LEU A 342 16.45 -5.99 5.86
CA LEU A 342 17.01 -6.58 7.07
C LEU A 342 18.54 -6.66 6.98
N TYR A 343 19.07 -7.33 5.95
CA TYR A 343 20.51 -7.54 5.83
C TYR A 343 21.25 -6.22 5.55
N PHE A 344 20.62 -5.25 4.91
CA PHE A 344 21.15 -3.90 4.76
C PHE A 344 21.29 -3.19 6.12
N ALA A 345 20.25 -3.26 6.96
CA ALA A 345 20.28 -2.71 8.32
C ALA A 345 21.36 -3.38 9.20
N LEU A 346 21.57 -4.68 9.01
CA LEU A 346 22.63 -5.46 9.68
C LEU A 346 24.04 -5.18 9.10
N LYS A 347 24.18 -4.34 8.08
CA LYS A 347 25.42 -4.06 7.35
C LYS A 347 26.03 -5.29 6.64
N GLU A 348 25.26 -6.34 6.45
CA GLU A 348 25.63 -7.55 5.72
C GLU A 348 25.35 -7.35 4.21
N LYS A 349 26.17 -6.50 3.57
CA LYS A 349 25.95 -5.99 2.23
C LYS A 349 25.80 -7.06 1.16
N ASP A 350 26.55 -8.17 1.26
CA ASP A 350 26.49 -9.25 0.25
C ASP A 350 25.16 -9.99 0.32
N SER A 351 24.65 -10.25 1.52
CA SER A 351 23.32 -10.83 1.70
C SER A 351 22.23 -9.86 1.22
N ALA A 352 22.34 -8.56 1.56
CA ALA A 352 21.40 -7.55 1.09
C ALA A 352 21.31 -7.52 -0.45
N LYS A 353 22.45 -7.51 -1.14
CA LYS A 353 22.50 -7.58 -2.62
C LYS A 353 21.85 -8.83 -3.18
N PHE A 354 22.08 -9.97 -2.56
CA PHE A 354 21.45 -11.23 -2.96
C PHE A 354 19.92 -11.14 -2.92
N PHE A 355 19.37 -10.66 -1.81
CA PHE A 355 17.93 -10.55 -1.63
C PHE A 355 17.31 -9.47 -2.52
N TYR A 356 17.94 -8.30 -2.66
CA TYR A 356 17.46 -7.26 -3.58
C TYR A 356 17.48 -7.74 -5.04
N LYS A 357 18.54 -8.47 -5.46
CA LYS A 357 18.57 -9.03 -6.82
C LYS A 357 17.44 -10.03 -7.04
N LYS A 358 17.20 -10.91 -6.08
CA LYS A 358 16.05 -11.84 -6.13
C LYS A 358 14.72 -11.10 -6.25
N ALA A 359 14.54 -10.02 -5.48
CA ALA A 359 13.32 -9.21 -5.53
C ALA A 359 13.10 -8.58 -6.91
N VAL A 360 14.13 -7.96 -7.50
CA VAL A 360 14.01 -7.34 -8.83
C VAL A 360 13.91 -8.38 -9.95
N ASP A 361 14.46 -9.59 -9.79
CA ASP A 361 14.29 -10.70 -10.75
C ASP A 361 12.83 -11.19 -10.82
N ILE A 362 12.12 -11.15 -9.69
CA ILE A 362 10.70 -11.52 -9.62
C ILE A 362 9.84 -10.37 -10.13
N ASN A 363 10.12 -9.15 -9.70
CA ASN A 363 9.40 -7.96 -10.12
C ASN A 363 10.34 -6.75 -10.24
N GLY A 364 10.75 -6.45 -11.48
CA GLY A 364 11.63 -5.33 -11.80
C GLY A 364 11.00 -3.94 -11.65
N ASN A 365 9.69 -3.83 -11.35
CA ASN A 365 8.96 -2.56 -11.29
C ASN A 365 9.12 -1.81 -9.95
N ASN A 366 10.27 -1.93 -9.29
CA ASN A 366 10.58 -1.19 -8.07
C ASN A 366 11.91 -0.43 -8.21
N LEU A 367 11.82 0.86 -8.53
CA LEU A 367 12.98 1.72 -8.74
C LEU A 367 13.90 1.79 -7.51
N GLN A 368 13.33 1.79 -6.29
CA GLN A 368 14.12 1.90 -5.06
C GLN A 368 15.03 0.68 -4.87
N LEU A 369 14.55 -0.51 -5.17
CA LEU A 369 15.37 -1.74 -5.09
C LEU A 369 16.54 -1.70 -6.06
N TRP A 370 16.32 -1.23 -7.29
CA TRP A 370 17.41 -1.02 -8.26
C TRP A 370 18.43 -0.01 -7.75
N GLN A 371 17.98 1.10 -7.17
CA GLN A 371 18.89 2.11 -6.61
C GLN A 371 19.70 1.56 -5.45
N ASN A 372 19.08 0.79 -4.54
CA ASN A 372 19.76 0.15 -3.43
C ASN A 372 20.85 -0.82 -3.95
N LEU A 373 20.50 -1.66 -4.91
CA LEU A 373 21.41 -2.62 -5.52
C LEU A 373 22.58 -1.94 -6.22
N LEU A 374 22.29 -0.92 -7.05
CA LEU A 374 23.30 -0.14 -7.76
C LEU A 374 24.25 0.59 -6.80
N SER A 375 23.71 1.16 -5.73
CA SER A 375 24.50 1.85 -4.70
C SER A 375 25.46 0.89 -4.00
N LEU A 376 24.98 -0.29 -3.60
CA LEU A 376 25.81 -1.30 -2.95
C LEU A 376 26.92 -1.85 -3.87
N GLU A 377 26.63 -2.10 -5.14
CA GLU A 377 27.64 -2.57 -6.10
C GLU A 377 28.64 -1.45 -6.46
N MET A 378 28.18 -0.18 -6.50
CA MET A 378 29.07 0.98 -6.71
C MET A 378 30.05 1.14 -5.53
N GLU A 379 29.57 1.04 -4.30
CA GLU A 379 30.41 1.09 -3.09
C GLU A 379 31.45 -0.03 -3.07
N ASN A 380 31.07 -1.22 -3.50
CA ASN A 380 31.97 -2.36 -3.62
C ASN A 380 32.90 -2.30 -4.85
N LYS A 381 32.81 -1.23 -5.65
CA LYS A 381 33.57 -1.03 -6.89
C LYS A 381 33.33 -2.13 -7.95
N ASN A 382 32.19 -2.79 -7.92
CA ASN A 382 31.81 -3.82 -8.89
C ASN A 382 31.20 -3.15 -10.14
N TYR A 383 31.98 -2.29 -10.79
CA TYR A 383 31.50 -1.41 -11.85
C TYR A 383 30.83 -2.14 -13.01
N GLN A 384 31.28 -3.35 -13.37
CA GLN A 384 30.61 -4.12 -14.43
C GLN A 384 29.19 -4.50 -14.03
N LYS A 385 28.97 -4.96 -12.79
CA LYS A 385 27.62 -5.26 -12.30
C LYS A 385 26.74 -4.02 -12.23
N VAL A 386 27.31 -2.87 -11.87
CA VAL A 386 26.55 -1.61 -11.90
C VAL A 386 26.05 -1.30 -13.31
N ILE A 387 26.87 -1.54 -14.34
CA ILE A 387 26.47 -1.37 -15.75
C ILE A 387 25.33 -2.33 -16.09
N ASP A 388 25.53 -3.62 -15.83
CA ASP A 388 24.56 -4.66 -16.16
C ASP A 388 23.20 -4.40 -15.49
N TYR A 389 23.20 -4.07 -14.21
CA TYR A 389 21.97 -3.76 -13.44
C TYR A 389 21.35 -2.42 -13.84
N ALA A 390 22.16 -1.41 -14.19
CA ALA A 390 21.63 -0.13 -14.66
C ALA A 390 20.94 -0.29 -16.04
N ASP A 391 21.51 -1.08 -16.95
CA ASP A 391 20.90 -1.36 -18.25
C ASP A 391 19.57 -2.12 -18.07
N GLU A 392 19.52 -3.11 -17.17
CA GLU A 392 18.30 -3.82 -16.83
C GLU A 392 17.26 -2.85 -16.22
N ALA A 393 17.64 -2.04 -15.23
CA ALA A 393 16.77 -1.07 -14.59
C ALA A 393 16.23 0.01 -15.56
N ILE A 394 17.05 0.47 -16.50
CA ILE A 394 16.65 1.43 -17.55
C ILE A 394 15.56 0.85 -18.45
N SER A 395 15.56 -0.47 -18.69
CA SER A 395 14.50 -1.12 -19.47
C SER A 395 13.12 -0.98 -18.81
N PHE A 396 13.06 -0.98 -17.47
CA PHE A 396 11.83 -0.76 -16.68
C PHE A 396 11.54 0.73 -16.49
N PHE A 397 12.59 1.54 -16.31
CA PHE A 397 12.48 2.95 -15.92
C PHE A 397 13.29 3.88 -16.82
N PRO A 398 12.99 3.97 -18.13
CA PRO A 398 13.79 4.73 -19.10
C PRO A 398 13.84 6.25 -18.82
N ASN A 399 12.88 6.78 -18.06
CA ASN A 399 12.76 8.19 -17.73
C ASN A 399 13.31 8.55 -16.34
N GLN A 400 14.14 7.68 -15.74
CA GLN A 400 14.75 7.92 -14.43
C GLN A 400 16.22 8.32 -14.56
N PRO A 401 16.56 9.62 -14.45
CA PRO A 401 17.92 10.11 -14.69
C PRO A 401 18.97 9.46 -13.79
N VAL A 402 18.62 9.10 -12.55
CA VAL A 402 19.56 8.51 -11.59
C VAL A 402 20.21 7.23 -12.09
N LEU A 403 19.50 6.42 -12.86
CA LEU A 403 20.04 5.17 -13.44
C LEU A 403 21.18 5.46 -14.42
N TYR A 404 21.01 6.49 -15.23
CA TYR A 404 22.04 6.96 -16.16
C TYR A 404 23.25 7.56 -15.45
N LEU A 405 23.05 8.16 -14.25
CA LEU A 405 24.18 8.58 -13.40
C LEU A 405 25.00 7.37 -12.95
N TYR A 406 24.38 6.31 -12.47
CA TYR A 406 25.08 5.10 -12.06
C TYR A 406 25.83 4.45 -13.24
N ALA A 407 25.15 4.23 -14.38
CA ALA A 407 25.77 3.66 -15.57
C ALA A 407 26.96 4.47 -16.05
N GLY A 408 26.79 5.79 -16.20
CA GLY A 408 27.87 6.69 -16.62
C GLY A 408 29.03 6.70 -15.64
N SER A 409 28.78 6.70 -14.34
CA SER A 409 29.82 6.70 -13.30
C SER A 409 30.61 5.39 -13.28
N ALA A 410 29.94 4.27 -13.50
CA ALA A 410 30.62 2.97 -13.61
C ALA A 410 31.51 2.89 -14.86
N HIS A 411 31.02 3.34 -16.01
CA HIS A 411 31.80 3.43 -17.24
C HIS A 411 33.00 4.38 -17.09
N PHE A 412 32.80 5.51 -16.44
CA PHE A 412 33.89 6.46 -16.15
C PHE A 412 34.97 5.81 -15.28
N SER A 413 34.57 5.10 -14.22
CA SER A 413 35.50 4.38 -13.33
C SER A 413 36.30 3.30 -14.04
N LEU A 414 35.71 2.65 -15.05
CA LEU A 414 36.39 1.69 -15.95
C LEU A 414 37.17 2.38 -17.07
N LYS A 415 37.31 3.71 -17.05
CA LYS A 415 37.96 4.54 -18.09
C LYS A 415 37.31 4.42 -19.49
N ASN A 416 36.08 3.93 -19.57
CA ASN A 416 35.29 3.89 -20.79
C ASN A 416 34.54 5.22 -20.98
N PHE A 417 35.32 6.30 -21.26
CA PHE A 417 34.81 7.67 -21.31
C PHE A 417 33.75 7.88 -22.39
N LYS A 418 33.83 7.15 -23.50
CA LYS A 418 32.83 7.25 -24.58
C LYS A 418 31.44 6.85 -24.11
N ASN A 419 31.33 5.73 -23.43
CA ASN A 419 30.04 5.26 -22.90
C ASN A 419 29.58 6.12 -21.70
N ALA A 420 30.52 6.54 -20.84
CA ALA A 420 30.19 7.47 -19.76
C ALA A 420 29.51 8.74 -20.29
N ILE A 421 30.09 9.35 -21.34
CA ILE A 421 29.51 10.52 -22.00
C ILE A 421 28.12 10.19 -22.55
N MET A 422 27.97 9.08 -23.27
CA MET A 422 26.69 8.67 -23.85
C MET A 422 25.58 8.57 -22.79
N PHE A 423 25.82 7.83 -21.71
CA PHE A 423 24.83 7.66 -20.64
C PHE A 423 24.50 8.98 -19.93
N TRP A 424 25.51 9.82 -19.67
CA TRP A 424 25.26 11.10 -19.00
C TRP A 424 24.58 12.13 -19.93
N GLU A 425 24.83 12.11 -21.24
CA GLU A 425 24.08 12.93 -22.21
C GLU A 425 22.61 12.50 -22.26
N GLN A 426 22.34 11.19 -22.31
CA GLN A 426 20.99 10.64 -22.26
C GLN A 426 20.29 11.03 -20.96
N GLY A 427 20.92 10.78 -19.81
CA GLY A 427 20.37 11.13 -18.51
C GLY A 427 20.10 12.62 -18.38
N LYS A 428 21.04 13.51 -18.84
CA LYS A 428 20.86 14.97 -18.84
C LYS A 428 19.65 15.38 -19.67
N SER A 429 19.41 14.73 -20.81
CA SER A 429 18.35 15.10 -21.75
C SER A 429 16.93 14.89 -21.19
N ILE A 430 16.77 13.95 -20.27
CA ILE A 430 15.49 13.63 -19.64
C ILE A 430 15.24 14.37 -18.31
N VAL A 431 16.22 15.17 -17.83
CA VAL A 431 16.01 15.98 -16.62
C VAL A 431 15.13 17.18 -16.94
N TYR A 432 13.95 17.24 -16.31
CA TYR A 432 13.07 18.38 -16.41
C TYR A 432 12.86 19.06 -15.05
N GLY A 433 12.89 20.41 -15.03
CA GLY A 433 12.57 21.19 -13.82
C GLY A 433 13.56 21.08 -12.64
N ASN A 434 14.71 20.41 -12.82
CA ASN A 434 15.71 20.20 -11.77
C ASN A 434 17.11 20.67 -12.21
N ASP A 435 17.37 21.96 -12.00
CA ASP A 435 18.65 22.57 -12.41
C ASP A 435 19.83 22.04 -11.59
N ARG A 436 19.63 21.62 -10.34
CA ARG A 436 20.68 20.97 -9.54
C ARG A 436 21.12 19.65 -10.18
N LEU A 437 20.18 18.82 -10.61
CA LEU A 437 20.48 17.54 -11.26
C LEU A 437 21.10 17.77 -12.65
N LYS A 438 20.62 18.76 -13.44
CA LYS A 438 21.26 19.17 -14.71
C LYS A 438 22.71 19.58 -14.49
N SER A 439 22.97 20.33 -13.43
CA SER A 439 24.35 20.75 -13.07
C SER A 439 25.22 19.53 -12.72
N THR A 440 24.67 18.53 -12.02
CA THR A 440 25.41 17.30 -11.70
C THR A 440 25.81 16.55 -12.97
N PHE A 441 24.87 16.32 -13.89
CA PHE A 441 25.17 15.69 -15.18
C PHE A 441 26.21 16.49 -15.99
N ALA A 442 26.06 17.81 -16.04
CA ALA A 442 26.99 18.66 -16.77
C ALA A 442 28.41 18.60 -16.16
N ALA A 443 28.52 18.55 -14.83
CA ALA A 443 29.82 18.40 -14.17
C ALA A 443 30.48 17.05 -14.50
N GLN A 444 29.72 15.95 -14.43
CA GLN A 444 30.23 14.62 -14.78
C GLN A 444 30.62 14.52 -16.25
N LEU A 445 29.83 15.08 -17.16
CA LEU A 445 30.15 15.17 -18.57
C LEU A 445 31.46 15.97 -18.81
N ALA A 446 31.63 17.07 -18.10
CA ALA A 446 32.82 17.88 -18.20
C ALA A 446 34.08 17.12 -17.75
N ASP A 447 33.98 16.35 -16.65
CA ASP A 447 35.05 15.45 -16.19
C ASP A 447 35.40 14.40 -17.27
N ALA A 448 34.38 13.78 -17.89
CA ALA A 448 34.61 12.79 -18.96
C ALA A 448 35.21 13.39 -20.21
N TYR A 449 34.76 14.57 -20.62
CA TYR A 449 35.40 15.30 -21.74
C TYR A 449 36.85 15.68 -21.43
N HIS A 450 37.12 16.10 -20.18
CA HIS A 450 38.49 16.40 -19.77
C HIS A 450 39.37 15.15 -19.80
N ALA A 451 38.90 14.05 -19.20
CA ALA A 451 39.61 12.76 -19.17
C ALA A 451 39.87 12.19 -20.57
N SER A 452 38.96 12.43 -21.53
CA SER A 452 39.11 12.07 -22.94
C SER A 452 39.86 13.14 -23.76
N LYS A 453 40.51 14.11 -23.11
CA LYS A 453 41.30 15.20 -23.72
C LYS A 453 40.52 16.16 -24.64
N GLN A 454 39.19 16.23 -24.50
CA GLN A 454 38.31 17.14 -25.21
C GLN A 454 38.14 18.47 -24.41
N TYR A 455 39.26 19.15 -24.13
CA TYR A 455 39.32 20.25 -23.15
C TYR A 455 38.34 21.40 -23.43
N GLN A 456 38.19 21.80 -24.70
CA GLN A 456 37.26 22.90 -25.06
C GLN A 456 35.81 22.55 -24.72
N LYS A 457 35.41 21.30 -24.98
CA LYS A 457 34.07 20.82 -24.57
C LYS A 457 33.95 20.77 -23.06
N ALA A 458 34.97 20.25 -22.37
CA ALA A 458 34.97 20.16 -20.90
C ALA A 458 34.73 21.54 -20.26
N PHE A 459 35.49 22.53 -20.67
CA PHE A 459 35.39 23.88 -20.08
C PHE A 459 34.04 24.54 -20.36
N LYS A 460 33.52 24.43 -21.59
CA LYS A 460 32.16 24.88 -21.91
C LYS A 460 31.10 24.19 -21.04
N THR A 461 31.23 22.88 -20.83
CA THR A 461 30.24 22.08 -20.07
C THR A 461 30.34 22.39 -18.58
N TYR A 462 31.53 22.72 -18.02
CA TYR A 462 31.64 23.22 -16.65
C TYR A 462 30.93 24.58 -16.48
N GLU A 463 31.03 25.50 -17.42
CA GLU A 463 30.28 26.78 -17.37
C GLU A 463 28.76 26.50 -17.41
N GLU A 464 28.29 25.54 -18.19
CA GLU A 464 26.88 25.10 -18.17
C GLU A 464 26.49 24.58 -16.78
N ALA A 465 27.34 23.75 -16.15
CA ALA A 465 27.09 23.20 -14.82
C ALA A 465 26.96 24.31 -13.76
N ILE A 466 27.91 25.28 -13.78
CA ILE A 466 27.95 26.38 -12.83
C ILE A 466 26.80 27.37 -13.07
N LYS A 467 26.38 27.56 -14.33
CA LYS A 467 25.21 28.37 -14.67
C LYS A 467 23.93 27.75 -14.16
N ALA A 468 23.77 26.43 -14.29
CA ALA A 468 22.60 25.71 -13.82
C ALA A 468 22.52 25.66 -12.27
N ASN A 469 23.65 25.45 -11.62
CA ASN A 469 23.74 25.50 -10.15
C ASN A 469 25.03 26.21 -9.71
N PRO A 470 24.94 27.50 -9.37
CA PRO A 470 26.09 28.29 -8.93
C PRO A 470 26.78 27.82 -7.64
N THR A 471 26.14 26.95 -6.87
CA THR A 471 26.68 26.35 -5.65
C THR A 471 27.16 24.90 -5.84
N ASN A 472 27.29 24.44 -7.08
CA ASN A 472 27.93 23.15 -7.36
C ASN A 472 29.46 23.30 -7.18
N TYR A 473 29.89 23.33 -5.93
CA TYR A 473 31.31 23.53 -5.59
C TYR A 473 32.23 22.42 -6.09
N PHE A 474 31.68 21.23 -6.35
CA PHE A 474 32.43 20.16 -7.00
C PHE A 474 32.81 20.52 -8.44
N ALA A 475 31.83 20.99 -9.21
CA ALA A 475 32.10 21.46 -10.59
C ALA A 475 33.05 22.67 -10.60
N ILE A 476 32.88 23.62 -9.68
CA ILE A 476 33.73 24.78 -9.53
C ILE A 476 35.17 24.36 -9.22
N ASN A 477 35.35 23.44 -8.27
CA ASN A 477 36.67 22.95 -7.89
C ASN A 477 37.40 22.31 -9.06
N ASN A 478 36.75 21.36 -9.73
CA ASN A 478 37.38 20.64 -10.84
C ASN A 478 37.71 21.59 -12.01
N TYR A 479 36.77 22.48 -12.32
CA TYR A 479 36.99 23.46 -13.40
C TYR A 479 38.15 24.40 -13.10
N ALA A 480 38.17 25.02 -11.91
CA ALA A 480 39.26 25.92 -11.52
C ALA A 480 40.60 25.18 -11.50
N TYR A 481 40.65 23.95 -11.01
CA TYR A 481 41.84 23.12 -11.00
C TYR A 481 42.33 22.81 -12.43
N TYR A 482 41.45 22.37 -13.34
CA TYR A 482 41.85 22.07 -14.72
C TYR A 482 42.24 23.29 -15.53
N LEU A 483 41.63 24.46 -15.29
CA LEU A 483 42.07 25.72 -15.87
C LEU A 483 43.51 26.07 -15.40
N SER A 484 43.79 25.87 -14.11
CA SER A 484 45.10 26.13 -13.54
C SER A 484 46.18 25.21 -14.09
N LEU A 485 45.89 23.91 -14.23
CA LEU A 485 46.81 22.93 -14.84
C LEU A 485 47.16 23.27 -16.29
N LYS A 486 46.20 23.81 -17.05
CA LYS A 486 46.41 24.24 -18.44
C LYS A 486 46.92 25.66 -18.57
N LYS A 487 47.06 26.39 -17.46
CA LYS A 487 47.39 27.83 -17.43
C LYS A 487 46.49 28.66 -18.35
N GLN A 488 45.22 28.28 -18.43
CA GLN A 488 44.22 28.92 -19.27
C GLN A 488 43.21 29.67 -18.41
N ASN A 489 42.83 30.88 -18.80
CA ASN A 489 41.82 31.71 -18.15
C ASN A 489 41.96 31.74 -16.60
N LEU A 490 43.20 32.00 -16.11
CA LEU A 490 43.55 31.99 -14.69
C LEU A 490 42.72 32.99 -13.87
N GLU A 491 42.28 34.11 -14.49
CA GLU A 491 41.37 35.06 -13.82
C GLU A 491 40.02 34.40 -13.48
N ARG A 492 39.45 33.69 -14.43
CA ARG A 492 38.20 32.94 -14.18
C ARG A 492 38.40 31.85 -13.13
N ALA A 493 39.52 31.12 -13.18
CA ALA A 493 39.87 30.15 -12.17
C ALA A 493 39.96 30.76 -10.77
N LYS A 494 40.59 31.94 -10.64
CA LYS A 494 40.71 32.69 -9.39
C LYS A 494 39.33 33.16 -8.88
N GLU A 495 38.50 33.77 -9.74
CA GLU A 495 37.14 34.18 -9.41
C GLU A 495 36.33 33.01 -8.82
N LEU A 496 36.30 31.88 -9.51
CA LEU A 496 35.57 30.69 -9.12
C LEU A 496 36.08 30.09 -7.80
N SER A 497 37.38 29.91 -7.69
CA SER A 497 38.00 29.31 -6.50
C SER A 497 37.93 30.26 -5.29
N THR A 498 37.99 31.58 -5.44
CA THR A 498 37.75 32.54 -4.36
C THR A 498 36.36 32.38 -3.79
N ARG A 499 35.32 32.41 -4.65
CA ARG A 499 33.93 32.20 -4.22
C ARG A 499 33.72 30.86 -3.50
N MET A 500 34.42 29.82 -3.95
CA MET A 500 34.33 28.48 -3.36
C MET A 500 34.91 28.44 -1.94
N VAL A 501 36.11 29.03 -1.71
CA VAL A 501 36.76 29.03 -0.39
C VAL A 501 36.10 29.98 0.58
N GLU A 502 35.51 31.09 0.11
CA GLU A 502 34.68 31.98 0.94
C GLU A 502 33.48 31.28 1.51
N ALA A 503 32.81 30.43 0.70
CA ALA A 503 31.65 29.65 1.13
C ALA A 503 32.02 28.41 1.96
N ASN A 504 33.27 27.91 1.82
CA ASN A 504 33.73 26.67 2.47
C ASN A 504 35.16 26.86 3.00
N PRO A 505 35.37 27.73 3.99
CA PRO A 505 36.70 28.21 4.37
C PRO A 505 37.62 27.16 4.99
N ASP A 506 37.06 26.01 5.42
CA ASP A 506 37.81 24.94 6.09
C ASP A 506 37.96 23.67 5.27
N ASN A 507 37.45 23.66 4.03
CA ASN A 507 37.59 22.50 3.15
C ASN A 507 38.98 22.42 2.54
N ALA A 508 39.78 21.45 2.97
CA ALA A 508 41.19 21.32 2.57
C ALA A 508 41.37 21.17 1.04
N THR A 509 40.49 20.41 0.36
CA THR A 509 40.55 20.25 -1.10
C THR A 509 40.29 21.55 -1.84
N PHE A 510 39.34 22.35 -1.35
CA PHE A 510 39.01 23.63 -1.96
C PHE A 510 40.11 24.68 -1.72
N LEU A 511 40.69 24.67 -0.52
CA LEU A 511 41.84 25.51 -0.18
C LEU A 511 43.05 25.17 -1.06
N ASP A 512 43.33 23.88 -1.28
CA ASP A 512 44.40 23.40 -2.14
C ASP A 512 44.20 23.86 -3.60
N THR A 513 42.98 23.64 -4.14
CA THR A 513 42.67 24.10 -5.51
C THR A 513 42.81 25.61 -5.67
N HIS A 514 42.33 26.41 -4.72
CA HIS A 514 42.46 27.86 -4.75
C HIS A 514 43.93 28.28 -4.69
N ALA A 515 44.67 27.67 -3.77
CA ALA A 515 46.11 27.93 -3.65
C ALA A 515 46.88 27.55 -4.90
N TRP A 516 46.51 26.42 -5.56
CA TRP A 516 47.13 26.01 -6.81
C TRP A 516 46.83 26.97 -7.96
N VAL A 517 45.63 27.55 -8.03
CA VAL A 517 45.30 28.64 -8.96
C VAL A 517 46.17 29.86 -8.70
N LEU A 518 46.34 30.29 -7.44
CA LEU A 518 47.22 31.41 -7.06
C LEU A 518 48.67 31.10 -7.40
N PHE A 519 49.13 29.86 -7.17
CA PHE A 519 50.48 29.43 -7.53
C PHE A 519 50.75 29.53 -9.02
N GLN A 520 49.80 29.12 -9.87
CA GLN A 520 49.93 29.23 -11.32
C GLN A 520 49.84 30.70 -11.81
N LYS A 521 49.28 31.60 -11.02
CA LYS A 521 49.31 33.07 -11.23
C LYS A 521 50.57 33.71 -10.66
N GLU A 522 51.51 32.91 -10.12
CA GLU A 522 52.76 33.38 -9.49
C GLU A 522 52.52 34.15 -8.17
N GLU A 523 51.33 34.11 -7.60
CA GLU A 523 50.97 34.70 -6.31
C GLU A 523 51.41 33.78 -5.14
N TYR A 524 52.70 33.42 -5.11
CA TYR A 524 53.21 32.31 -4.28
C TYR A 524 53.05 32.53 -2.77
N GLN A 525 53.19 33.77 -2.28
CA GLN A 525 53.02 34.06 -0.85
C GLN A 525 51.58 33.87 -0.38
N GLU A 526 50.63 34.25 -1.22
CA GLU A 526 49.22 34.06 -0.91
C GLU A 526 48.82 32.56 -1.03
N ALA A 527 49.30 31.87 -2.06
CA ALA A 527 49.14 30.43 -2.20
C ALA A 527 49.65 29.68 -0.97
N LEU A 528 50.81 30.07 -0.42
CA LEU A 528 51.38 29.43 0.75
C LEU A 528 50.45 29.51 1.98
N LYS A 529 49.78 30.63 2.22
CA LYS A 529 48.83 30.78 3.34
C LYS A 529 47.67 29.81 3.27
N TYR A 530 47.10 29.67 2.07
CA TYR A 530 45.97 28.72 1.88
C TYR A 530 46.44 27.28 1.99
N LEU A 531 47.65 26.93 1.52
CA LEU A 531 48.20 25.57 1.63
C LEU A 531 48.57 25.21 3.08
N GLU A 532 49.09 26.18 3.85
CA GLU A 532 49.31 25.97 5.29
C GLU A 532 47.99 25.57 6.00
N LYS A 533 46.90 26.28 5.72
CA LYS A 533 45.59 25.98 6.24
C LYS A 533 45.06 24.61 5.73
N ALA A 534 45.25 24.30 4.46
CA ALA A 534 44.82 23.03 3.87
C ALA A 534 45.52 21.84 4.54
N VAL A 535 46.85 21.93 4.75
CA VAL A 535 47.64 20.87 5.41
C VAL A 535 47.20 20.65 6.88
N GLN A 536 46.79 21.72 7.59
CA GLN A 536 46.30 21.65 8.96
C GLN A 536 44.94 20.98 9.05
N ASN A 537 44.05 21.25 8.10
CA ASN A 537 42.69 20.72 8.09
C ASN A 537 42.63 19.25 7.62
N GLN A 538 43.39 18.91 6.58
CA GLN A 538 43.51 17.54 6.08
C GLN A 538 44.78 17.37 5.26
N SER A 539 45.59 16.37 5.57
CA SER A 539 46.83 16.09 4.83
C SER A 539 46.61 14.98 3.80
N SER A 540 46.92 15.28 2.54
CA SER A 540 47.10 14.28 1.46
C SER A 540 48.45 14.46 0.82
N ALA A 541 48.97 13.46 0.11
CA ALA A 541 50.25 13.57 -0.59
C ALA A 541 50.26 14.74 -1.57
N THR A 542 49.19 14.96 -2.31
CA THR A 542 49.04 16.06 -3.28
C THR A 542 49.09 17.43 -2.60
N ILE A 543 48.29 17.62 -1.51
CA ILE A 543 48.26 18.90 -0.77
C ILE A 543 49.63 19.20 -0.18
N ILE A 544 50.32 18.20 0.38
CA ILE A 544 51.67 18.39 0.94
C ILE A 544 52.69 18.70 -0.17
N GLU A 545 52.56 18.05 -1.33
CA GLU A 545 53.41 18.35 -2.48
C GLU A 545 53.22 19.79 -3.00
N HIS A 546 51.96 20.25 -3.16
CA HIS A 546 51.64 21.62 -3.53
C HIS A 546 52.17 22.64 -2.49
N TYR A 547 52.05 22.28 -1.18
CA TYR A 547 52.61 23.11 -0.12
C TYR A 547 54.13 23.19 -0.20
N ALA A 548 54.81 22.08 -0.47
CA ALA A 548 56.25 22.07 -0.67
C ALA A 548 56.69 22.90 -1.91
N ASP A 549 55.92 22.82 -3.00
CA ASP A 549 56.17 23.60 -4.20
C ASP A 549 56.07 25.11 -3.91
N ALA A 550 55.07 25.54 -3.12
CA ALA A 550 54.90 26.92 -2.68
C ALA A 550 56.02 27.37 -1.74
N LEU A 551 56.45 26.54 -0.79
CA LEU A 551 57.60 26.78 0.07
C LEU A 551 58.89 27.01 -0.77
N TYR A 552 59.09 26.17 -1.77
CA TYR A 552 60.25 26.34 -2.66
C TYR A 552 60.23 27.68 -3.42
N LYS A 553 59.07 28.04 -3.97
CA LYS A 553 58.91 29.30 -4.72
C LYS A 553 59.01 30.53 -3.85
N THR A 554 58.73 30.43 -2.56
CA THR A 554 58.89 31.50 -1.56
C THR A 554 60.26 31.50 -0.89
N GLY A 555 61.22 30.68 -1.37
CA GLY A 555 62.61 30.65 -0.92
C GLY A 555 62.90 29.74 0.28
N GLN A 556 61.92 29.05 0.84
CA GLN A 556 62.06 28.14 2.00
C GLN A 556 62.46 26.72 1.55
N LYS A 557 63.62 26.60 0.87
CA LYS A 557 64.02 25.35 0.15
C LYS A 557 64.23 24.14 1.05
N GLU A 558 64.73 24.31 2.25
CA GLU A 558 64.94 23.24 3.21
C GLU A 558 63.63 22.64 3.68
N LYS A 559 62.67 23.48 4.04
CA LYS A 559 61.32 23.06 4.39
C LYS A 559 60.62 22.39 3.22
N ALA A 560 60.78 22.92 2.02
CA ALA A 560 60.21 22.31 0.81
C ALA A 560 60.71 20.88 0.62
N LEU A 561 62.01 20.62 0.77
CA LEU A 561 62.58 19.27 0.66
C LEU A 561 62.03 18.33 1.71
N GLU A 562 61.83 18.80 2.94
CA GLU A 562 61.23 18.01 4.00
C GLU A 562 59.78 17.59 3.65
N GLN A 563 58.98 18.55 3.19
CA GLN A 563 57.59 18.26 2.80
C GLN A 563 57.47 17.38 1.55
N TRP A 564 58.34 17.55 0.53
CA TRP A 564 58.38 16.60 -0.60
C TRP A 564 58.66 15.16 -0.14
N LYS A 565 59.62 14.96 0.79
CA LYS A 565 59.89 13.64 1.38
C LYS A 565 58.66 13.09 2.11
N LYS A 566 57.95 13.93 2.86
CA LYS A 566 56.73 13.56 3.55
C LYS A 566 55.63 13.17 2.56
N ALA A 567 55.42 13.92 1.51
CA ALA A 567 54.45 13.59 0.44
C ALA A 567 54.75 12.24 -0.22
N LYS A 568 56.04 11.99 -0.54
CA LYS A 568 56.46 10.69 -1.08
C LYS A 568 56.14 9.51 -0.16
N LEU A 569 56.41 9.65 1.13
CA LEU A 569 56.14 8.57 2.13
C LEU A 569 54.66 8.26 2.26
N MET A 570 53.79 9.22 2.04
CA MET A 570 52.33 8.99 2.08
C MET A 570 51.80 8.22 0.87
N GLY A 571 52.53 8.18 -0.22
CA GLY A 571 52.06 7.63 -1.50
C GLY A 571 51.02 8.51 -2.20
N GLY A 572 50.99 8.50 -3.51
CA GLY A 572 50.04 9.30 -4.34
C GLY A 572 50.53 10.72 -4.65
N ALA A 573 51.81 11.06 -4.41
CA ALA A 573 52.47 12.24 -4.95
C ALA A 573 52.67 12.13 -6.46
N SER A 574 53.06 13.25 -7.12
CA SER A 574 53.27 13.29 -8.57
C SER A 574 54.46 12.42 -9.01
N ASP A 575 54.48 12.05 -10.29
CA ASP A 575 55.60 11.31 -10.90
C ASP A 575 56.93 12.08 -10.84
N LEU A 576 56.87 13.38 -10.58
CA LEU A 576 58.07 14.25 -10.46
C LEU A 576 58.62 14.30 -9.04
N ILE A 577 58.00 13.69 -8.06
CA ILE A 577 58.37 13.82 -6.65
C ILE A 577 59.81 13.36 -6.40
N ASP A 578 60.23 12.25 -7.00
CA ASP A 578 61.60 11.73 -6.86
C ASP A 578 62.63 12.66 -7.43
N LYS A 579 62.32 13.27 -8.56
CA LYS A 579 63.19 14.27 -9.20
C LYS A 579 63.29 15.55 -8.37
N LYS A 580 62.14 16.05 -7.83
CA LYS A 580 62.11 17.21 -6.91
C LYS A 580 63.00 16.97 -5.68
N ILE A 581 62.97 15.78 -5.11
CA ILE A 581 63.76 15.42 -3.92
C ILE A 581 65.24 15.28 -4.25
N SER A 582 65.60 14.54 -5.29
CA SER A 582 66.98 14.24 -5.65
C SER A 582 67.76 15.50 -6.10
N GLU A 583 67.09 16.33 -6.88
CA GLU A 583 67.70 17.56 -7.40
C GLU A 583 67.46 18.80 -6.51
N LYS A 584 66.66 18.61 -5.43
CA LYS A 584 66.28 19.69 -4.48
C LYS A 584 65.71 20.92 -5.21
N LYS A 585 64.90 20.67 -6.26
CA LYS A 585 64.41 21.71 -7.17
C LYS A 585 62.97 21.47 -7.54
N TYR A 586 62.20 22.54 -7.65
CA TYR A 586 60.87 22.49 -8.23
C TYR A 586 60.89 22.15 -9.71
N TYR A 587 60.03 21.25 -10.11
CA TYR A 587 59.75 20.92 -11.50
C TYR A 587 58.28 21.12 -11.78
N ASP A 588 57.96 21.87 -12.83
CA ASP A 588 56.59 22.07 -13.29
C ASP A 588 56.11 20.80 -13.99
N ALA A 589 54.96 20.29 -13.58
CA ALA A 589 54.29 19.21 -14.25
C ALA A 589 53.56 19.67 -15.53
N SER A 590 54.03 20.72 -16.18
CA SER A 590 53.42 21.22 -17.41
C SER A 590 53.44 20.13 -18.49
N ILE A 591 52.27 19.71 -18.86
CA ILE A 591 51.91 18.70 -19.85
C ILE A 591 51.88 19.32 -21.24
#